data_a06a6a94204b16da8a71974d049d7e67
#
_entry.id   a06a6a94204b16da8a71974d049d7e67
#
_cell.length_a   1.000
_cell.length_b   1.000
_cell.length_c   1.000
_cell.angle_alpha   90.00
_cell.angle_beta   90.00
_cell.angle_gamma   90.00
#
_symmetry.space_group_name_H-M   'P 1'
#
loop_
_entity.id
_entity.type
_entity.pdbx_description
1 polymer ?
#
loop_
_entity_poly.entity_id
_entity_poly.type
_entity_poly.pdbx_seq_one_letter_code
_entity_poly.pdbx_strand_id
1 'polypeptide(L)'
;MGLVVYMASLDKQSGDSPASVSVRINEVMTSNKGSVPDELGNFPDWVELYNPSDKTVDLSGYGLSDSLIEGGKYVFPSGTRLEPGEYIVIYCSGEAETPLHAAFRLSARDELAFFNSAGKALSSISLKAVAAGMTLALDESGAWQEMKPSPGYPNTEEGAAAFEAGLHETEDIGVYINEFLASNATSFRAADGSYCDWIELYNSTDAQVDLSGFGISDNLTQPMKYQLPQGTSIPAGGYLLILCSGNEGLIEGELHAPFSLRAYKEDVVLSSPNGKILDSFSYQKQETDISMARMPDGSGAFAPCAQPSPGYPNTGAGYTAALSANKLPLGDVYISEMLGSNQSGKKAADGNYYDWVEVHNASSAAVNLKGYGLSNNPKNPAKWVFPEVTLEPDEYLVVYASGLNQADGQKKNDLHLNFSVSAAGENLFLFDPNGTLVDKLSAGLFQPDVSYGRNPADERAYYTEPTPGAANGSGYAGITAQPRFITTPGIYEGSVAIELTAGEGETIHYTTDCTTPTASSPAYSGPIQATKNTVIRAIALRDGYLTGFSASGTFLLKGDGVNHSLPVVTLVTDPDNLWNSKTGIYATGENFDPDATPFGKVLESA
;
A
#
# COMPACT_ATOMS: atom_id res chain seq x y z
N MET A 1 19.99 2.42 36.76
CA MET A 1 21.01 1.77 35.92
C MET A 1 20.73 0.29 35.98
N GLY A 2 20.00 -0.24 35.03
CA GLY A 2 19.73 -1.66 34.92
C GLY A 2 20.80 -2.29 34.04
N LEU A 3 21.54 -3.23 34.60
CA LEU A 3 22.37 -4.16 33.85
C LEU A 3 21.38 -4.99 33.01
N VAL A 4 21.44 -4.93 31.68
CA VAL A 4 20.63 -5.79 30.82
C VAL A 4 21.22 -7.19 30.89
N VAL A 5 20.77 -7.97 31.86
CA VAL A 5 21.09 -9.39 32.01
C VAL A 5 19.88 -10.15 31.49
N TYR A 6 20.01 -10.81 30.35
CA TYR A 6 18.97 -11.69 29.83
C TYR A 6 18.97 -12.98 30.68
N MET A 7 17.89 -13.21 31.45
CA MET A 7 17.72 -14.42 32.25
C MET A 7 16.75 -15.37 31.57
N ALA A 8 17.23 -16.44 30.99
CA ALA A 8 16.41 -17.59 30.61
C ALA A 8 16.43 -18.63 31.72
N SER A 9 15.30 -18.84 32.39
CA SER A 9 15.11 -19.96 33.33
C SER A 9 14.66 -21.19 32.56
N LEU A 10 15.56 -22.11 32.25
CA LEU A 10 15.23 -23.44 31.74
C LEU A 10 15.51 -24.51 32.78
N ASP A 11 14.59 -25.47 32.87
CA ASP A 11 14.62 -26.60 33.79
C ASP A 11 15.91 -27.43 33.72
N LYS A 12 16.44 -27.77 34.92
CA LYS A 12 17.65 -28.60 35.09
C LYS A 12 17.40 -30.03 34.62
N GLN A 13 18.12 -30.48 33.59
CA GLN A 13 18.42 -31.89 33.41
C GLN A 13 19.85 -32.17 33.91
N SER A 14 19.95 -33.05 34.90
CA SER A 14 21.19 -33.52 35.53
C SER A 14 21.87 -34.57 34.63
N GLY A 15 23.07 -34.29 34.18
CA GLY A 15 23.98 -35.26 33.57
C GLY A 15 25.42 -34.91 33.91
N ASP A 16 26.16 -35.84 34.50
CA ASP A 16 27.54 -35.71 34.97
C ASP A 16 28.48 -35.17 33.90
N SER A 17 29.22 -34.13 34.26
CA SER A 17 30.18 -33.45 33.38
C SER A 17 31.60 -33.55 33.89
N PRO A 18 32.61 -33.74 33.02
CA PRO A 18 34.00 -33.65 33.42
C PRO A 18 34.50 -32.20 33.40
N ALA A 19 35.35 -31.85 34.38
CA ALA A 19 36.21 -30.68 34.49
C ALA A 19 35.61 -29.30 34.19
N SER A 20 35.57 -28.43 35.21
CA SER A 20 35.12 -27.02 35.20
C SER A 20 35.45 -26.28 33.90
N VAL A 21 34.51 -26.15 33.02
CA VAL A 21 34.63 -25.28 31.85
C VAL A 21 34.37 -23.84 32.32
N SER A 22 35.41 -23.01 32.21
CA SER A 22 35.33 -21.58 32.53
C SER A 22 34.47 -20.82 31.51
N VAL A 23 34.00 -19.62 31.88
CA VAL A 23 33.34 -18.68 30.97
C VAL A 23 34.07 -18.60 29.62
N ARG A 24 33.32 -18.60 28.54
CA ARG A 24 33.88 -18.64 27.18
C ARG A 24 33.14 -17.67 26.24
N ILE A 25 33.80 -17.32 25.14
CA ILE A 25 33.11 -16.66 24.01
C ILE A 25 32.12 -17.65 23.45
N ASN A 26 30.88 -17.23 23.31
CA ASN A 26 29.72 -18.05 22.90
C ASN A 26 29.19 -17.68 21.54
N GLU A 27 29.03 -16.38 21.26
CA GLU A 27 28.49 -15.87 20.02
C GLU A 27 29.14 -14.53 19.66
N VAL A 28 29.35 -14.26 18.37
CA VAL A 28 29.99 -13.03 17.88
C VAL A 28 29.29 -12.53 16.62
N MET A 29 28.96 -11.26 16.61
CA MET A 29 28.44 -10.57 15.44
C MET A 29 29.42 -9.52 14.93
N THR A 30 29.88 -9.67 13.68
CA THR A 30 30.85 -8.76 13.02
C THR A 30 30.24 -7.92 11.91
N SER A 31 28.92 -7.96 11.75
CA SER A 31 28.16 -7.18 10.76
C SER A 31 26.73 -7.01 11.23
N ASN A 32 26.55 -6.27 12.32
CA ASN A 32 25.24 -5.95 12.88
C ASN A 32 24.57 -4.87 12.02
N LYS A 33 23.70 -5.29 11.12
CA LYS A 33 22.95 -4.41 10.21
C LYS A 33 21.52 -4.13 10.71
N GLY A 34 21.35 -4.20 12.04
CA GLY A 34 20.10 -3.93 12.68
C GLY A 34 19.42 -5.15 13.31
N SER A 35 20.17 -6.20 13.64
CA SER A 35 19.58 -7.42 14.23
C SER A 35 19.51 -7.37 15.76
N VAL A 36 20.49 -6.76 16.42
CA VAL A 36 20.58 -6.72 17.90
C VAL A 36 20.94 -5.29 18.32
N PRO A 37 20.00 -4.51 18.86
CA PRO A 37 20.27 -3.15 19.33
C PRO A 37 21.06 -3.17 20.66
N ASP A 38 21.85 -2.11 20.89
CA ASP A 38 22.36 -1.79 22.22
C ASP A 38 21.28 -1.06 23.05
N GLU A 39 21.61 -0.70 24.29
CA GLU A 39 20.72 0.04 25.18
C GLU A 39 20.39 1.48 24.73
N LEU A 40 21.06 1.97 23.69
CA LEU A 40 20.85 3.28 23.09
C LEU A 40 20.11 3.19 21.75
N GLY A 41 19.78 1.96 21.30
CA GLY A 41 19.14 1.70 20.02
C GLY A 41 20.08 1.72 18.81
N ASN A 42 21.40 1.76 19.02
CA ASN A 42 22.41 1.60 17.98
C ASN A 42 22.69 0.12 17.71
N PHE A 43 23.37 -0.18 16.61
CA PHE A 43 23.67 -1.56 16.18
C PHE A 43 25.18 -1.79 16.02
N PRO A 44 25.97 -1.64 17.10
CA PRO A 44 27.38 -2.00 17.06
C PRO A 44 27.52 -3.52 16.93
N ASP A 45 28.65 -3.97 16.41
CA ASP A 45 29.04 -5.37 16.51
C ASP A 45 29.15 -5.77 17.98
N TRP A 46 29.03 -7.05 18.29
CA TRP A 46 28.99 -7.49 19.68
C TRP A 46 29.60 -8.89 19.88
N VAL A 47 29.95 -9.16 21.13
CA VAL A 47 30.44 -10.43 21.63
C VAL A 47 29.60 -10.88 22.80
N GLU A 48 29.19 -12.13 22.81
CA GLU A 48 28.56 -12.75 23.95
C GLU A 48 29.49 -13.71 24.65
N LEU A 49 29.52 -13.62 25.98
CA LEU A 49 30.14 -14.63 26.86
C LEU A 49 29.05 -15.45 27.54
N TYR A 50 29.36 -16.72 27.79
CA TYR A 50 28.48 -17.69 28.46
C TYR A 50 29.19 -18.39 29.58
N ASN A 51 28.51 -18.56 30.73
CA ASN A 51 28.99 -19.36 31.87
C ASN A 51 28.35 -20.76 31.87
N PRO A 52 28.97 -21.78 31.29
CA PRO A 52 28.46 -23.15 31.32
C PRO A 52 28.68 -23.89 32.64
N SER A 53 29.35 -23.26 33.64
CA SER A 53 29.65 -23.90 34.91
C SER A 53 28.44 -23.86 35.87
N ASP A 54 28.51 -24.65 36.93
CA ASP A 54 27.52 -24.69 38.02
C ASP A 54 27.78 -23.65 39.12
N LYS A 55 28.71 -22.69 38.87
CA LYS A 55 29.10 -21.67 39.85
C LYS A 55 29.08 -20.27 39.25
N THR A 56 28.73 -19.30 40.07
CA THR A 56 28.89 -17.88 39.75
C THR A 56 30.36 -17.57 39.50
N VAL A 57 30.68 -16.91 38.41
CA VAL A 57 32.01 -16.44 38.06
C VAL A 57 32.11 -14.94 38.23
N ASP A 58 33.10 -14.46 39.00
CA ASP A 58 33.41 -13.03 39.12
C ASP A 58 34.33 -12.64 37.96
N LEU A 59 33.82 -11.80 37.05
CA LEU A 59 34.54 -11.31 35.87
C LEU A 59 35.34 -10.02 36.14
N SER A 60 35.39 -9.52 37.38
CA SER A 60 36.10 -8.29 37.75
C SER A 60 37.55 -8.33 37.25
N GLY A 61 37.95 -7.39 36.40
CA GLY A 61 39.28 -7.31 35.84
C GLY A 61 39.61 -8.30 34.73
N TYR A 62 38.69 -9.16 34.32
CA TYR A 62 38.82 -9.94 33.08
C TYR A 62 38.75 -9.02 31.87
N GLY A 63 39.26 -9.47 30.73
CA GLY A 63 39.35 -8.63 29.53
C GLY A 63 38.86 -9.29 28.27
N LEU A 64 38.39 -8.45 27.33
CA LEU A 64 38.16 -8.79 25.94
C LEU A 64 39.06 -7.96 25.03
N SER A 65 39.49 -8.53 23.92
CA SER A 65 40.33 -7.85 22.93
C SER A 65 40.13 -8.47 21.53
N ASP A 66 40.23 -7.64 20.51
CA ASP A 66 40.37 -8.00 19.09
C ASP A 66 41.82 -8.39 18.73
N SER A 67 42.63 -8.68 19.73
CA SER A 67 44.05 -9.05 19.59
C SER A 67 44.45 -10.08 20.63
N LEU A 68 45.17 -11.14 20.22
CA LEU A 68 45.72 -12.15 21.12
C LEU A 68 46.92 -11.64 21.97
N ILE A 69 47.49 -10.51 21.60
CA ILE A 69 48.72 -9.95 22.21
C ILE A 69 48.37 -8.86 23.22
N GLU A 70 47.25 -8.15 23.02
CA GLU A 70 46.86 -6.99 23.81
C GLU A 70 45.55 -7.29 24.56
N GLY A 71 45.65 -7.98 25.69
CA GLY A 71 44.49 -8.59 26.40
C GLY A 71 43.61 -7.66 27.21
N GLY A 72 43.77 -6.34 27.17
CA GLY A 72 43.07 -5.40 28.04
C GLY A 72 42.35 -4.25 27.34
N LYS A 73 41.98 -4.39 26.07
CA LYS A 73 41.25 -3.33 25.34
C LYS A 73 39.87 -3.05 25.92
N TYR A 74 39.22 -4.06 26.45
CA TYR A 74 38.05 -3.93 27.31
C TYR A 74 38.31 -4.69 28.59
N VAL A 75 38.01 -4.09 29.75
CA VAL A 75 38.15 -4.69 31.08
C VAL A 75 36.83 -4.65 31.81
N PHE A 76 36.35 -5.81 32.25
CA PHE A 76 35.10 -5.90 33.01
C PHE A 76 35.19 -5.11 34.32
N PRO A 77 34.19 -4.24 34.61
CA PRO A 77 34.17 -3.48 35.85
C PRO A 77 34.15 -4.36 37.09
N SER A 78 34.63 -3.79 38.23
CA SER A 78 34.57 -4.47 39.51
C SER A 78 33.15 -4.80 39.91
N GLY A 79 32.90 -6.03 40.32
CA GLY A 79 31.57 -6.55 40.72
C GLY A 79 30.76 -7.14 39.56
N THR A 80 31.30 -7.22 38.34
CA THR A 80 30.68 -7.95 37.24
C THR A 80 30.69 -9.44 37.54
N ARG A 81 29.50 -10.05 37.64
CA ARG A 81 29.33 -11.48 37.93
C ARG A 81 28.45 -12.12 36.85
N LEU A 82 28.75 -13.38 36.57
CA LEU A 82 27.95 -14.18 35.62
C LEU A 82 27.53 -15.47 36.34
N GLU A 83 26.23 -15.61 36.56
CA GLU A 83 25.64 -16.75 37.25
C GLU A 83 25.72 -18.04 36.40
N PRO A 84 25.50 -19.23 36.96
CA PRO A 84 25.43 -20.48 36.20
C PRO A 84 24.40 -20.43 35.07
N GLY A 85 24.80 -20.73 33.83
CA GLY A 85 23.94 -20.70 32.65
C GLY A 85 23.61 -19.31 32.14
N GLU A 86 24.23 -18.27 32.66
CA GLU A 86 23.99 -16.88 32.27
C GLU A 86 24.88 -16.43 31.09
N TYR A 87 24.36 -15.48 30.34
CA TYR A 87 25.00 -14.83 29.18
C TYR A 87 25.23 -13.35 29.47
N ILE A 88 26.29 -12.77 28.90
CA ILE A 88 26.54 -11.33 28.91
C ILE A 88 27.02 -10.87 27.54
N VAL A 89 26.35 -9.86 26.99
CA VAL A 89 26.70 -9.23 25.70
C VAL A 89 27.53 -7.99 25.94
N ILE A 90 28.65 -7.87 25.21
CA ILE A 90 29.53 -6.70 25.18
C ILE A 90 29.50 -6.12 23.76
N TYR A 91 29.07 -4.88 23.64
CA TYR A 91 28.99 -4.16 22.38
C TYR A 91 30.34 -3.56 21.98
N CYS A 92 30.79 -3.86 20.79
CA CYS A 92 32.09 -3.42 20.25
C CYS A 92 31.91 -2.13 19.44
N SER A 93 31.45 -1.06 20.08
CA SER A 93 31.10 0.22 19.45
C SER A 93 32.31 1.06 19.02
N GLY A 94 33.48 0.80 19.59
CA GLY A 94 34.65 1.64 19.45
C GLY A 94 34.72 2.79 20.46
N GLU A 95 33.73 2.87 21.33
CA GLU A 95 33.57 3.92 22.36
C GLU A 95 33.23 3.25 23.69
N ALA A 96 33.82 3.68 24.79
CA ALA A 96 33.61 3.11 26.12
C ALA A 96 32.64 4.00 26.95
N GLU A 97 31.50 4.34 26.35
CA GLU A 97 30.55 5.26 26.97
C GLU A 97 29.74 4.63 28.11
N THR A 98 29.51 3.32 28.05
CA THR A 98 28.81 2.55 29.09
C THR A 98 29.62 1.30 29.49
N PRO A 99 29.28 0.67 30.66
CA PRO A 99 29.98 -0.51 31.11
C PRO A 99 29.92 -1.74 30.18
N LEU A 100 28.97 -1.77 29.24
CA LEU A 100 28.82 -2.86 28.28
C LEU A 100 29.41 -2.53 26.89
N HIS A 101 30.08 -1.39 26.72
CA HIS A 101 30.71 -0.98 25.48
C HIS A 101 32.23 -1.08 25.51
N ALA A 102 32.77 -1.77 24.51
CA ALA A 102 34.22 -1.89 24.31
C ALA A 102 34.76 -0.80 23.37
N ALA A 103 35.91 -0.23 23.71
CA ALA A 103 36.58 0.81 22.93
C ALA A 103 37.25 0.30 21.63
N PHE A 104 36.86 -0.87 21.15
CA PHE A 104 37.29 -1.41 19.86
C PHE A 104 36.07 -1.85 19.02
N ARG A 105 36.28 -1.97 17.73
CA ARG A 105 35.29 -2.49 16.77
C ARG A 105 35.78 -3.84 16.25
N LEU A 106 34.83 -4.70 15.82
CA LEU A 106 35.17 -6.00 15.26
C LEU A 106 35.29 -5.92 13.73
N SER A 107 36.16 -6.76 13.21
CA SER A 107 36.30 -7.01 11.77
C SER A 107 36.33 -8.52 11.53
N ALA A 108 35.81 -8.95 10.40
CA ALA A 108 35.81 -10.36 9.97
C ALA A 108 37.20 -10.96 9.79
N ARG A 109 38.28 -10.25 10.15
CA ARG A 109 39.66 -10.72 10.07
C ARG A 109 40.38 -10.66 11.40
N ASP A 110 39.69 -10.29 12.47
CA ASP A 110 40.29 -10.12 13.80
C ASP A 110 40.42 -11.45 14.53
N GLU A 111 41.28 -11.45 15.53
CA GLU A 111 41.48 -12.54 16.50
C GLU A 111 40.85 -12.10 17.82
N LEU A 112 39.61 -12.47 18.05
CA LEU A 112 38.92 -12.12 19.29
C LEU A 112 39.34 -13.06 20.42
N ALA A 113 39.67 -12.50 21.58
CA ALA A 113 40.07 -13.29 22.75
C ALA A 113 39.50 -12.75 24.05
N PHE A 114 39.19 -13.68 24.96
CA PHE A 114 38.76 -13.45 26.34
C PHE A 114 39.86 -13.84 27.30
N PHE A 115 40.22 -12.95 28.19
CA PHE A 115 41.37 -13.07 29.10
C PHE A 115 40.93 -13.06 30.57
N ASN A 116 41.62 -13.79 31.42
CA ASN A 116 41.45 -13.62 32.87
C ASN A 116 42.14 -12.34 33.36
N SER A 117 41.94 -12.00 34.64
CA SER A 117 42.52 -10.82 35.28
C SER A 117 44.08 -10.82 35.37
N ALA A 118 44.72 -11.97 35.13
CA ALA A 118 46.17 -12.11 35.04
C ALA A 118 46.67 -11.96 33.58
N GLY A 119 45.83 -11.64 32.61
CA GLY A 119 46.16 -11.48 31.19
C GLY A 119 46.40 -12.80 30.44
N LYS A 120 45.96 -13.94 30.98
CA LYS A 120 46.02 -15.23 30.28
C LYS A 120 44.74 -15.42 29.45
N ALA A 121 44.86 -15.69 28.15
CA ALA A 121 43.73 -16.04 27.28
C ALA A 121 43.09 -17.35 27.76
N LEU A 122 41.76 -17.30 27.91
CA LEU A 122 40.87 -18.40 28.31
C LEU A 122 40.14 -18.99 27.13
N SER A 123 39.71 -18.13 26.19
CA SER A 123 38.97 -18.49 24.98
C SER A 123 39.36 -17.53 23.87
N SER A 124 39.44 -18.02 22.63
CA SER A 124 39.70 -17.18 21.47
C SER A 124 39.05 -17.76 20.20
N ILE A 125 38.80 -16.90 19.24
CA ILE A 125 38.27 -17.25 17.92
C ILE A 125 38.90 -16.36 16.85
N SER A 126 39.36 -16.98 15.74
CA SER A 126 39.67 -16.27 14.50
C SER A 126 38.37 -15.98 13.76
N LEU A 127 38.05 -14.71 13.64
CA LEU A 127 36.81 -14.27 13.02
C LEU A 127 36.84 -14.51 11.49
N LYS A 128 35.71 -14.78 10.91
CA LYS A 128 35.50 -14.92 9.46
C LYS A 128 34.26 -14.14 9.04
N ALA A 129 34.20 -13.80 7.76
CA ALA A 129 33.02 -13.14 7.24
C ALA A 129 31.80 -14.08 7.30
N VAL A 130 30.68 -13.54 7.77
CA VAL A 130 29.35 -14.14 7.76
C VAL A 130 28.38 -13.23 7.00
N ALA A 131 27.19 -13.73 6.66
CA ALA A 131 26.16 -12.90 6.07
C ALA A 131 25.76 -11.75 7.02
N ALA A 132 25.35 -10.61 6.47
CA ALA A 132 24.92 -9.48 7.27
C ALA A 132 23.72 -9.87 8.15
N GLY A 133 23.77 -9.54 9.45
CA GLY A 133 22.75 -9.92 10.42
C GLY A 133 22.86 -11.36 10.93
N MET A 134 23.86 -12.12 10.51
CA MET A 134 24.18 -13.45 11.04
C MET A 134 25.37 -13.38 12.00
N THR A 135 25.50 -14.38 12.84
CA THR A 135 26.56 -14.50 13.85
C THR A 135 27.45 -15.70 13.59
N LEU A 136 28.67 -15.67 14.20
CA LEU A 136 29.42 -16.87 14.48
C LEU A 136 29.06 -17.34 15.89
N ALA A 137 28.41 -18.48 15.99
CA ALA A 137 27.91 -19.03 17.24
C ALA A 137 28.54 -20.42 17.49
N LEU A 138 28.78 -20.73 18.75
CA LEU A 138 29.33 -22.01 19.19
C LEU A 138 28.14 -22.98 19.37
N ASP A 139 28.03 -23.97 18.48
CA ASP A 139 26.97 -24.97 18.55
C ASP A 139 27.13 -25.95 19.73
N GLU A 140 26.15 -26.83 19.96
CA GLU A 140 26.17 -27.83 21.02
C GLU A 140 27.34 -28.82 20.91
N SER A 141 27.91 -29.02 19.73
CA SER A 141 29.08 -29.87 19.50
C SER A 141 30.40 -29.16 19.84
N GLY A 142 30.36 -27.85 20.11
CA GLY A 142 31.53 -27.00 20.31
C GLY A 142 32.18 -26.53 19.02
N ALA A 143 31.48 -26.60 17.89
CA ALA A 143 31.93 -26.09 16.59
C ALA A 143 31.33 -24.69 16.30
N TRP A 144 32.16 -23.81 15.72
CA TRP A 144 31.72 -22.48 15.30
C TRP A 144 30.94 -22.55 13.98
N GLN A 145 29.67 -22.13 14.02
CA GLN A 145 28.75 -22.12 12.88
C GLN A 145 28.25 -20.71 12.60
N GLU A 146 27.83 -20.47 11.35
CA GLU A 146 27.04 -19.29 11.00
C GLU A 146 25.58 -19.57 11.38
N MET A 147 25.02 -18.76 12.28
CA MET A 147 23.67 -18.94 12.83
C MET A 147 22.92 -17.60 12.88
N LYS A 148 21.60 -17.66 13.08
CA LYS A 148 20.80 -16.49 13.46
C LYS A 148 21.22 -16.03 14.86
N PRO A 149 21.18 -14.71 15.15
CA PRO A 149 21.52 -14.20 16.47
C PRO A 149 20.57 -14.75 17.56
N SER A 150 21.17 -15.13 18.70
CA SER A 150 20.44 -15.64 19.86
C SER A 150 20.98 -15.07 21.18
N PRO A 151 21.28 -13.75 21.28
CA PRO A 151 21.88 -13.19 22.48
C PRO A 151 21.01 -13.42 23.72
N GLY A 152 21.63 -13.95 24.78
CA GLY A 152 20.94 -14.33 26.02
C GLY A 152 20.25 -15.68 26.00
N TYR A 153 20.32 -16.41 24.88
CA TYR A 153 19.71 -17.73 24.70
C TYR A 153 20.72 -18.75 24.16
N PRO A 154 20.41 -20.06 24.21
CA PRO A 154 21.24 -21.08 23.57
C PRO A 154 21.38 -20.84 22.06
N ASN A 155 22.55 -21.14 21.51
CA ASN A 155 22.83 -21.06 20.07
C ASN A 155 22.14 -22.20 19.31
N THR A 156 20.82 -22.11 19.19
CA THR A 156 19.93 -23.06 18.50
C THR A 156 18.86 -22.29 17.71
N GLU A 157 18.11 -22.98 16.83
CA GLU A 157 16.96 -22.37 16.16
C GLU A 157 15.90 -21.92 17.17
N GLU A 158 15.68 -22.69 18.24
CA GLU A 158 14.73 -22.36 19.31
C GLU A 158 15.21 -21.15 20.13
N GLY A 159 16.53 -21.04 20.39
CA GLY A 159 17.11 -19.89 21.09
C GLY A 159 16.99 -18.61 20.27
N ALA A 160 17.27 -18.68 18.98
CA ALA A 160 17.10 -17.56 18.07
C ALA A 160 15.61 -17.14 17.98
N ALA A 161 14.68 -18.10 17.90
CA ALA A 161 13.26 -17.83 17.92
C ALA A 161 12.77 -17.22 19.26
N ALA A 162 13.34 -17.67 20.39
CA ALA A 162 13.04 -17.10 21.71
C ALA A 162 13.56 -15.67 21.86
N PHE A 163 14.76 -15.38 21.31
CA PHE A 163 15.28 -14.01 21.25
C PHE A 163 14.36 -13.12 20.39
N GLU A 164 14.02 -13.57 19.19
CA GLU A 164 13.13 -12.83 18.27
C GLU A 164 11.76 -12.57 18.91
N ALA A 165 11.16 -13.58 19.58
CA ALA A 165 9.91 -13.43 20.32
C ALA A 165 10.04 -12.42 21.46
N GLY A 166 11.20 -12.33 22.11
CA GLY A 166 11.48 -11.37 23.18
C GLY A 166 11.52 -9.90 22.73
N LEU A 167 11.65 -9.66 21.41
CA LEU A 167 11.58 -8.31 20.82
C LEU A 167 10.15 -7.80 20.69
N HIS A 168 9.14 -8.68 20.76
CA HIS A 168 7.73 -8.32 20.66
C HIS A 168 7.09 -8.08 22.01
N GLU A 169 6.14 -7.14 22.05
CA GLU A 169 5.28 -6.95 23.22
C GLU A 169 4.24 -8.08 23.27
N THR A 170 3.93 -8.55 24.46
CA THR A 170 2.94 -9.61 24.69
C THR A 170 1.58 -9.07 25.08
N GLU A 171 1.49 -7.81 25.51
CA GLU A 171 0.25 -7.15 25.87
C GLU A 171 -0.33 -6.40 24.68
N ASP A 172 -1.51 -6.79 24.25
CA ASP A 172 -2.26 -6.08 23.21
C ASP A 172 -2.94 -4.85 23.82
N ILE A 173 -2.53 -3.66 23.39
CA ILE A 173 -3.09 -2.38 23.83
C ILE A 173 -4.28 -1.92 22.98
N GLY A 174 -4.67 -2.69 21.97
CA GLY A 174 -5.76 -2.37 21.04
C GLY A 174 -5.48 -1.22 20.08
N VAL A 175 -4.22 -0.83 19.90
CA VAL A 175 -3.79 0.16 18.90
C VAL A 175 -2.93 -0.53 17.84
N TYR A 176 -3.28 -0.30 16.59
CA TYR A 176 -2.67 -0.98 15.44
C TYR A 176 -2.28 0.02 14.34
N ILE A 177 -1.28 -0.33 13.55
CA ILE A 177 -1.04 0.31 12.26
C ILE A 177 -2.24 -0.04 11.36
N ASN A 178 -2.98 0.96 10.90
CA ASN A 178 -4.24 0.77 10.18
C ASN A 178 -4.10 0.97 8.68
N GLU A 179 -3.42 2.04 8.30
CA GLU A 179 -3.17 2.39 6.90
C GLU A 179 -1.81 3.10 6.79
N PHE A 180 -1.12 2.94 5.66
CA PHE A 180 0.08 3.71 5.37
C PHE A 180 0.30 3.89 3.88
N LEU A 181 0.99 4.96 3.50
CA LEU A 181 1.28 5.31 2.12
C LEU A 181 2.74 5.74 1.96
N ALA A 182 3.54 4.94 1.25
CA ALA A 182 4.97 5.14 1.01
C ALA A 182 5.29 5.78 -0.35
N SER A 183 4.32 6.34 -1.02
CA SER A 183 4.49 7.12 -2.26
C SER A 183 3.31 8.07 -2.44
N ASN A 184 3.21 9.03 -1.53
CA ASN A 184 2.17 10.07 -1.58
C ASN A 184 2.58 11.17 -2.57
N ALA A 185 1.82 11.32 -3.63
CA ALA A 185 2.01 12.42 -4.57
C ALA A 185 0.83 13.41 -4.56
N THR A 186 -0.38 12.93 -4.24
CA THR A 186 -1.59 13.76 -4.30
C THR A 186 -2.73 13.28 -3.40
N SER A 187 -2.55 12.19 -2.64
CA SER A 187 -3.64 11.60 -1.85
C SER A 187 -3.93 12.37 -0.57
N PHE A 188 -2.88 12.82 0.12
CA PHE A 188 -2.99 13.62 1.34
C PHE A 188 -1.99 14.77 1.28
N ARG A 189 -2.48 15.97 1.54
CA ARG A 189 -1.69 17.20 1.59
C ARG A 189 -1.55 17.65 3.03
N ALA A 190 -0.32 17.77 3.53
CA ALA A 190 -0.01 18.30 4.85
C ALA A 190 -0.40 19.79 4.98
N ALA A 191 -0.50 20.28 6.19
CA ALA A 191 -0.87 21.68 6.48
C ALA A 191 0.10 22.69 5.84
N ASP A 192 1.39 22.35 5.75
CA ASP A 192 2.42 23.16 5.06
C ASP A 192 2.29 23.12 3.52
N GLY A 193 1.35 22.33 3.00
CA GLY A 193 1.11 22.18 1.56
C GLY A 193 1.93 21.09 0.88
N SER A 194 2.81 20.40 1.58
CA SER A 194 3.61 19.31 1.04
C SER A 194 2.81 18.00 0.92
N TYR A 195 3.30 17.09 0.08
CA TYR A 195 2.80 15.72 -0.04
C TYR A 195 3.89 14.78 0.45
N CYS A 196 3.84 14.41 1.71
CA CYS A 196 4.76 13.44 2.31
C CYS A 196 4.06 12.12 2.57
N ASP A 197 4.84 11.05 2.67
CA ASP A 197 4.36 9.73 3.04
C ASP A 197 3.79 9.77 4.47
N TRP A 198 3.00 8.78 4.83
CA TRP A 198 2.35 8.77 6.14
C TRP A 198 2.04 7.37 6.65
N ILE A 199 1.91 7.27 7.98
CA ILE A 199 1.45 6.08 8.73
C ILE A 199 0.26 6.51 9.56
N GLU A 200 -0.79 5.70 9.58
CA GLU A 200 -1.96 5.88 10.41
C GLU A 200 -2.06 4.78 11.45
N LEU A 201 -2.35 5.17 12.69
CA LEU A 201 -2.71 4.28 13.78
C LEU A 201 -4.21 4.36 14.04
N TYR A 202 -4.79 3.24 14.44
CA TYR A 202 -6.19 3.10 14.85
C TYR A 202 -6.30 2.53 16.25
N ASN A 203 -7.13 3.17 17.08
CA ASN A 203 -7.48 2.68 18.41
C ASN A 203 -8.80 1.90 18.36
N SER A 204 -8.73 0.58 18.47
CA SER A 204 -9.90 -0.32 18.45
C SER A 204 -10.65 -0.41 19.79
N THR A 205 -10.13 0.24 20.83
CA THR A 205 -10.71 0.16 22.18
C THR A 205 -11.87 1.16 22.37
N ASP A 206 -12.61 1.00 23.42
CA ASP A 206 -13.71 1.89 23.83
C ASP A 206 -13.24 3.07 24.74
N ALA A 207 -11.92 3.22 24.92
CA ALA A 207 -11.30 4.27 25.71
C ALA A 207 -10.18 4.99 24.94
N GLN A 208 -9.85 6.21 25.38
CA GLN A 208 -8.67 6.91 24.89
C GLN A 208 -7.40 6.18 25.34
N VAL A 209 -6.43 6.01 24.41
CA VAL A 209 -5.12 5.43 24.68
C VAL A 209 -4.06 6.50 24.63
N ASP A 210 -3.22 6.59 25.66
CA ASP A 210 -2.03 7.46 25.71
C ASP A 210 -0.86 6.76 24.99
N LEU A 211 -0.31 7.40 23.98
CA LEU A 211 0.84 6.92 23.19
C LEU A 211 2.10 7.74 23.45
N SER A 212 2.19 8.47 24.53
CA SER A 212 3.39 9.22 24.92
C SER A 212 4.63 8.34 24.99
N GLY A 213 5.65 8.64 24.21
CA GLY A 213 6.90 7.89 24.16
C GLY A 213 6.87 6.55 23.42
N PHE A 214 5.75 6.19 22.79
CA PHE A 214 5.71 5.04 21.87
C PHE A 214 6.57 5.32 20.64
N GLY A 215 7.11 4.25 20.03
CA GLY A 215 7.97 4.35 18.86
C GLY A 215 7.24 4.11 17.55
N ILE A 216 7.58 4.90 16.55
CA ILE A 216 7.20 4.70 15.15
C ILE A 216 8.47 4.58 14.31
N SER A 217 8.51 3.62 13.41
CA SER A 217 9.71 3.39 12.59
C SER A 217 9.40 2.83 11.20
N ASP A 218 10.33 3.05 10.28
CA ASP A 218 10.43 2.42 8.96
C ASP A 218 11.36 1.18 8.99
N ASN A 219 11.75 0.71 10.19
CA ASN A 219 12.74 -0.34 10.34
C ASN A 219 12.48 -1.18 11.60
N LEU A 220 12.20 -2.47 11.43
CA LEU A 220 11.97 -3.43 12.52
C LEU A 220 13.08 -3.47 13.57
N THR A 221 14.30 -3.18 13.15
CA THR A 221 15.49 -3.26 14.01
C THR A 221 15.78 -1.96 14.76
N GLN A 222 15.09 -0.88 14.42
CA GLN A 222 15.13 0.42 15.10
C GLN A 222 13.71 0.88 15.46
N PRO A 223 12.97 0.14 16.31
CA PRO A 223 11.56 0.37 16.55
C PRO A 223 11.26 1.74 17.17
N MET A 224 12.25 2.39 17.79
CA MET A 224 12.16 3.69 18.45
C MET A 224 12.71 4.86 17.61
N LYS A 225 12.77 4.75 16.29
CA LYS A 225 13.37 5.76 15.39
C LYS A 225 12.70 7.14 15.51
N TYR A 226 11.40 7.18 15.76
CA TYR A 226 10.64 8.36 16.16
C TYR A 226 9.83 8.06 17.41
N GLN A 227 10.03 8.82 18.46
CA GLN A 227 9.24 8.70 19.70
C GLN A 227 8.11 9.71 19.69
N LEU A 228 6.88 9.24 19.84
CA LEU A 228 5.70 10.09 19.89
C LEU A 228 5.81 11.06 21.08
N PRO A 229 5.55 12.37 20.88
CA PRO A 229 5.65 13.39 21.92
C PRO A 229 4.77 13.12 23.13
N GLN A 230 5.13 13.68 24.27
CA GLN A 230 4.29 13.66 25.48
C GLN A 230 2.92 14.29 25.23
N GLY A 231 1.87 13.62 25.67
CA GLY A 231 0.48 14.02 25.46
C GLY A 231 -0.13 13.53 24.13
N THR A 232 0.61 12.76 23.34
CA THR A 232 0.05 12.10 22.14
C THR A 232 -0.93 11.02 22.58
N SER A 233 -2.16 11.05 22.06
CA SER A 233 -3.20 10.06 22.39
C SER A 233 -4.17 9.85 21.24
N ILE A 234 -4.82 8.69 21.21
CA ILE A 234 -5.87 8.37 20.24
C ILE A 234 -7.20 8.16 20.98
N PRO A 235 -8.27 8.89 20.65
CA PRO A 235 -9.61 8.65 21.20
C PRO A 235 -10.11 7.24 20.92
N ALA A 236 -11.10 6.78 21.69
CA ALA A 236 -11.82 5.54 21.43
C ALA A 236 -12.34 5.46 19.99
N GLY A 237 -12.00 4.41 19.25
CA GLY A 237 -12.36 4.25 17.83
C GLY A 237 -11.77 5.32 16.89
N GLY A 238 -10.76 6.07 17.35
CA GLY A 238 -10.16 7.17 16.61
C GLY A 238 -8.90 6.77 15.84
N TYR A 239 -8.39 7.73 15.06
CA TYR A 239 -7.21 7.59 14.21
C TYR A 239 -6.15 8.61 14.58
N LEU A 240 -4.87 8.28 14.36
CA LEU A 240 -3.74 9.19 14.52
C LEU A 240 -2.84 9.08 13.28
N LEU A 241 -2.68 10.20 12.58
CA LEU A 241 -1.83 10.29 11.40
C LEU A 241 -0.44 10.80 11.78
N ILE A 242 0.59 10.12 11.31
CA ILE A 242 2.00 10.49 11.45
C ILE A 242 2.58 10.69 10.05
N LEU A 243 3.05 11.89 9.76
CA LEU A 243 3.62 12.26 8.46
C LEU A 243 5.11 11.92 8.41
N CYS A 244 5.50 11.06 7.50
CA CYS A 244 6.88 10.62 7.29
C CYS A 244 7.61 11.60 6.35
N SER A 245 7.83 12.83 6.82
CA SER A 245 8.34 13.94 6.00
C SER A 245 9.86 14.10 6.02
N GLY A 246 10.57 13.34 6.88
CA GLY A 246 11.99 13.54 7.15
C GLY A 246 12.28 14.69 8.14
N ASN A 247 11.26 15.41 8.61
CA ASN A 247 11.34 16.38 9.70
C ASN A 247 10.87 15.73 11.00
N GLU A 248 11.17 16.31 12.13
CA GLU A 248 10.81 15.75 13.44
C GLU A 248 9.96 16.71 14.25
N GLY A 249 8.89 16.19 14.86
CA GLY A 249 8.10 16.87 15.87
C GLY A 249 6.71 17.28 15.41
N LEU A 250 6.14 18.28 16.12
CA LEU A 250 4.83 18.84 15.82
C LEU A 250 4.99 20.08 14.93
N ILE A 251 4.57 19.97 13.66
CA ILE A 251 4.65 21.04 12.67
C ILE A 251 3.22 21.41 12.27
N GLU A 252 2.83 22.66 12.48
CA GLU A 252 1.47 23.18 12.20
C GLU A 252 0.33 22.33 12.78
N GLY A 253 0.60 21.62 13.89
CA GLY A 253 -0.38 20.77 14.57
C GLY A 253 -0.38 19.31 14.09
N GLU A 254 0.44 18.96 13.11
CA GLU A 254 0.60 17.59 12.58
C GLU A 254 1.88 16.95 13.13
N LEU A 255 1.83 15.62 13.38
CA LEU A 255 3.00 14.84 13.82
C LEU A 255 3.87 14.49 12.62
N HIS A 256 5.15 14.85 12.69
CA HIS A 256 6.13 14.56 11.65
C HIS A 256 7.26 13.68 12.17
N ALA A 257 7.50 12.57 11.50
CA ALA A 257 8.60 11.66 11.79
C ALA A 257 9.87 12.02 10.98
N PRO A 258 11.09 11.83 11.56
CA PRO A 258 12.36 12.22 10.95
C PRO A 258 12.84 11.26 9.84
N PHE A 259 11.93 10.54 9.21
CA PHE A 259 12.19 9.64 8.10
C PHE A 259 11.08 9.76 7.04
N SER A 260 11.36 9.28 5.85
CA SER A 260 10.38 9.07 4.78
C SER A 260 10.31 7.58 4.43
N LEU A 261 9.15 7.10 4.04
CA LEU A 261 8.97 5.72 3.62
C LEU A 261 9.49 5.52 2.19
N ARG A 262 10.06 4.36 1.91
CA ARG A 262 10.43 3.97 0.55
C ARG A 262 9.29 3.23 -0.11
N ALA A 263 9.05 3.49 -1.38
CA ALA A 263 8.04 2.76 -2.14
C ALA A 263 8.41 1.27 -2.37
N TYR A 264 9.55 0.80 -1.91
CA TYR A 264 10.05 -0.55 -2.16
C TYR A 264 10.87 -1.11 -1.00
N LYS A 265 10.48 -2.30 -0.53
CA LYS A 265 11.14 -3.10 0.52
C LYS A 265 11.45 -2.31 1.79
N GLU A 266 10.45 -2.11 2.59
CA GLU A 266 10.56 -1.46 3.88
C GLU A 266 9.55 -1.99 4.87
N ASP A 267 9.68 -1.56 6.11
CA ASP A 267 8.80 -1.93 7.21
C ASP A 267 7.99 -0.70 7.66
N VAL A 268 6.91 -0.93 8.35
CA VAL A 268 6.26 0.04 9.23
C VAL A 268 6.09 -0.61 10.59
N VAL A 269 6.46 0.09 11.65
CA VAL A 269 6.58 -0.46 13.00
C VAL A 269 5.97 0.47 14.03
N LEU A 270 5.15 -0.09 14.91
CA LEU A 270 4.68 0.51 16.15
C LEU A 270 5.31 -0.24 17.32
N SER A 271 5.92 0.47 18.26
CA SER A 271 6.54 -0.13 19.43
C SER A 271 6.11 0.56 20.74
N SER A 272 6.16 -0.19 21.83
CA SER A 272 5.96 0.33 23.18
C SER A 272 7.15 1.21 23.62
N PRO A 273 7.01 2.02 24.69
CA PRO A 273 8.10 2.91 25.15
C PRO A 273 9.38 2.20 25.57
N ASN A 274 9.33 0.89 25.79
CA ASN A 274 10.52 0.06 26.07
C ASN A 274 11.16 -0.57 24.81
N GLY A 275 10.68 -0.18 23.61
CA GLY A 275 11.21 -0.61 22.34
C GLY A 275 10.71 -1.97 21.84
N LYS A 276 9.77 -2.61 22.54
CA LYS A 276 9.17 -3.86 22.06
C LYS A 276 8.11 -3.60 20.99
N ILE A 277 8.12 -4.40 19.95
CA ILE A 277 7.21 -4.28 18.81
C ILE A 277 5.80 -4.70 19.22
N LEU A 278 4.84 -3.82 19.02
CA LEU A 278 3.41 -4.04 19.21
C LEU A 278 2.72 -4.50 17.92
N ASP A 279 3.03 -3.81 16.82
CA ASP A 279 2.50 -4.13 15.49
C ASP A 279 3.52 -3.74 14.42
N SER A 280 3.55 -4.50 13.34
CA SER A 280 4.44 -4.22 12.22
C SER A 280 3.95 -4.83 10.92
N PHE A 281 4.38 -4.24 9.79
CA PHE A 281 4.13 -4.80 8.47
C PHE A 281 5.32 -4.55 7.53
N SER A 282 5.82 -5.63 6.91
CA SER A 282 6.87 -5.55 5.88
C SER A 282 6.24 -5.62 4.50
N TYR A 283 6.53 -4.65 3.64
CA TYR A 283 5.99 -4.59 2.29
C TYR A 283 7.07 -4.66 1.20
N GLN A 284 6.69 -5.11 0.00
CA GLN A 284 7.62 -5.25 -1.12
C GLN A 284 7.59 -4.05 -2.06
N LYS A 285 6.41 -3.55 -2.41
CA LYS A 285 6.22 -2.43 -3.33
C LYS A 285 4.90 -1.73 -3.06
N GLN A 286 4.91 -0.41 -3.15
CA GLN A 286 3.70 0.41 -3.23
C GLN A 286 3.68 1.20 -4.54
N GLU A 287 2.49 1.32 -5.11
CA GLU A 287 2.22 2.22 -6.23
C GLU A 287 1.93 3.63 -5.69
N THR A 288 2.15 4.64 -6.52
CA THR A 288 1.89 6.03 -6.13
C THR A 288 0.41 6.25 -5.85
N ASP A 289 0.11 6.91 -4.73
CA ASP A 289 -1.25 7.21 -4.24
C ASP A 289 -2.14 5.97 -3.99
N ILE A 290 -1.53 4.79 -3.86
CA ILE A 290 -2.21 3.57 -3.42
C ILE A 290 -1.64 3.17 -2.07
N SER A 291 -2.47 3.24 -1.02
CA SER A 291 -2.08 2.87 0.34
C SER A 291 -2.09 1.35 0.56
N MET A 292 -1.52 0.93 1.66
CA MET A 292 -1.76 -0.40 2.25
C MET A 292 -2.67 -0.20 3.46
N ALA A 293 -3.85 -0.79 3.44
CA ALA A 293 -4.88 -0.59 4.45
C ALA A 293 -5.38 -1.91 5.03
N ARG A 294 -5.66 -1.93 6.34
CA ARG A 294 -6.37 -3.04 6.99
C ARG A 294 -7.88 -2.93 6.73
N MET A 295 -8.48 -3.99 6.26
CA MET A 295 -9.92 -4.06 6.04
C MET A 295 -10.49 -5.35 6.64
N PRO A 296 -11.28 -5.27 7.73
CA PRO A 296 -11.69 -4.08 8.49
C PRO A 296 -10.55 -3.46 9.31
N ASP A 297 -10.76 -2.20 9.77
CA ASP A 297 -9.83 -1.43 10.59
C ASP A 297 -9.31 -2.24 11.80
N GLY A 298 -8.04 -2.07 12.10
CA GLY A 298 -7.34 -2.67 13.24
C GLY A 298 -7.15 -4.18 13.19
N SER A 299 -8.04 -4.95 12.57
CA SER A 299 -8.04 -6.42 12.62
C SER A 299 -7.89 -7.12 11.27
N GLY A 300 -8.13 -6.42 10.17
CA GLY A 300 -8.04 -6.98 8.82
C GLY A 300 -6.61 -7.24 8.35
N ALA A 301 -6.45 -8.06 7.33
CA ALA A 301 -5.19 -8.17 6.62
C ALA A 301 -4.93 -6.89 5.80
N PHE A 302 -3.66 -6.51 5.67
CA PHE A 302 -3.28 -5.42 4.77
C PHE A 302 -3.51 -5.78 3.30
N ALA A 303 -4.12 -4.87 2.57
CA ALA A 303 -4.29 -4.97 1.12
C ALA A 303 -4.06 -3.61 0.45
N PRO A 304 -3.63 -3.57 -0.83
CA PRO A 304 -3.56 -2.34 -1.59
C PRO A 304 -4.93 -1.65 -1.67
N CYS A 305 -4.98 -0.37 -1.34
CA CYS A 305 -6.19 0.45 -1.36
C CYS A 305 -6.01 1.66 -2.27
N ALA A 306 -6.76 1.69 -3.38
CA ALA A 306 -6.77 2.81 -4.32
C ALA A 306 -7.57 4.03 -3.82
N GLN A 307 -8.19 3.90 -2.65
CA GLN A 307 -8.99 4.93 -2.00
C GLN A 307 -8.44 5.18 -0.58
N PRO A 308 -7.25 5.79 -0.44
CA PRO A 308 -6.69 6.09 0.86
C PRO A 308 -7.62 6.95 1.71
N SER A 309 -7.76 6.62 2.98
CA SER A 309 -8.72 7.27 3.88
C SER A 309 -8.09 7.85 5.16
N PRO A 310 -6.98 8.61 5.07
CA PRO A 310 -6.26 9.11 6.24
C PRO A 310 -7.16 9.90 7.19
N GLY A 311 -7.20 9.46 8.46
CA GLY A 311 -8.05 10.01 9.51
C GLY A 311 -9.47 9.45 9.56
N TYR A 312 -9.82 8.49 8.71
CA TYR A 312 -11.17 7.94 8.57
C TYR A 312 -11.14 6.41 8.37
N PRO A 313 -12.28 5.71 8.56
CA PRO A 313 -12.35 4.27 8.35
C PRO A 313 -11.95 3.85 6.92
N ASN A 314 -11.29 2.71 6.79
CA ASN A 314 -10.89 2.11 5.51
C ASN A 314 -12.10 1.58 4.72
N THR A 315 -12.99 2.50 4.32
CA THR A 315 -14.23 2.26 3.58
C THR A 315 -14.42 3.32 2.50
N GLY A 316 -15.31 3.07 1.53
CA GLY A 316 -15.67 4.08 0.53
C GLY A 316 -16.23 5.38 1.13
N ALA A 317 -16.96 5.29 2.25
CA ALA A 317 -17.45 6.46 2.97
C ALA A 317 -16.30 7.22 3.65
N GLY A 318 -15.35 6.49 4.27
CA GLY A 318 -14.16 7.09 4.87
C GLY A 318 -13.28 7.79 3.84
N TYR A 319 -13.06 7.17 2.68
CA TYR A 319 -12.37 7.82 1.56
C TYR A 319 -13.03 9.15 1.14
N THR A 320 -14.37 9.14 1.00
CA THR A 320 -15.10 10.36 0.66
C THR A 320 -14.94 11.45 1.72
N ALA A 321 -14.96 11.08 3.00
CA ALA A 321 -14.74 11.99 4.12
C ALA A 321 -13.31 12.55 4.12
N ALA A 322 -12.31 11.68 3.93
CA ALA A 322 -10.89 12.06 3.83
C ALA A 322 -10.65 13.05 2.66
N LEU A 323 -11.19 12.76 1.48
CA LEU A 323 -11.14 13.67 0.33
C LEU A 323 -11.76 15.03 0.64
N SER A 324 -12.89 15.04 1.35
CA SER A 324 -13.58 16.27 1.70
C SER A 324 -12.79 17.10 2.73
N ALA A 325 -12.17 16.44 3.70
CA ALA A 325 -11.38 17.09 4.75
C ALA A 325 -10.04 17.61 4.24
N ASN A 326 -9.41 16.89 3.29
CA ASN A 326 -8.09 17.24 2.72
C ASN A 326 -8.21 17.78 1.28
N LYS A 327 -9.33 18.41 0.96
CA LYS A 327 -9.60 18.94 -0.37
C LYS A 327 -8.63 20.05 -0.73
N LEU A 328 -7.97 19.94 -1.88
CA LEU A 328 -7.21 21.02 -2.46
C LEU A 328 -8.17 22.21 -2.71
N PRO A 329 -7.88 23.42 -2.20
CA PRO A 329 -8.71 24.59 -2.50
C PRO A 329 -8.83 24.77 -4.01
N LEU A 330 -10.04 24.97 -4.50
CA LEU A 330 -10.26 25.22 -5.93
C LEU A 330 -9.56 26.52 -6.33
N GLY A 331 -8.60 26.41 -7.24
CA GLY A 331 -7.89 27.56 -7.78
C GLY A 331 -8.71 28.36 -8.79
N ASP A 332 -8.18 29.48 -9.24
CA ASP A 332 -8.78 30.29 -10.31
C ASP A 332 -8.91 29.53 -11.63
N VAL A 333 -8.01 28.57 -11.87
CA VAL A 333 -8.02 27.67 -13.03
C VAL A 333 -8.05 26.22 -12.55
N TYR A 334 -8.97 25.43 -13.09
CA TYR A 334 -9.13 24.05 -12.73
C TYR A 334 -9.62 23.17 -13.88
N ILE A 335 -9.52 21.85 -13.75
CA ILE A 335 -10.06 20.87 -14.69
C ILE A 335 -11.58 20.75 -14.44
N SER A 336 -12.40 21.24 -15.37
CA SER A 336 -13.86 21.25 -15.24
C SER A 336 -14.49 19.92 -15.63
N GLU A 337 -14.00 19.27 -16.69
CA GLU A 337 -14.60 18.07 -17.26
C GLU A 337 -13.56 17.21 -17.99
N MET A 338 -13.76 15.89 -18.04
CA MET A 338 -12.99 14.98 -18.88
C MET A 338 -13.87 13.87 -19.45
N LEU A 339 -13.55 13.41 -20.64
CA LEU A 339 -14.23 12.32 -21.35
C LEU A 339 -13.20 11.31 -21.84
N GLY A 340 -13.22 10.08 -21.30
CA GLY A 340 -12.27 9.00 -21.60
C GLY A 340 -12.82 7.94 -22.58
N SER A 341 -13.94 8.19 -23.25
CA SER A 341 -14.49 7.31 -24.29
C SER A 341 -15.41 8.09 -25.22
N ASN A 342 -14.84 8.95 -26.04
CA ASN A 342 -15.58 9.78 -26.99
C ASN A 342 -15.83 9.02 -28.30
N GLN A 343 -17.07 8.54 -28.50
CA GLN A 343 -17.44 7.78 -29.70
C GLN A 343 -18.30 8.58 -30.69
N SER A 344 -19.13 9.47 -30.19
CA SER A 344 -20.08 10.24 -31.03
C SER A 344 -20.23 11.72 -30.62
N GLY A 345 -19.46 12.17 -29.60
CA GLY A 345 -19.58 13.54 -29.06
C GLY A 345 -18.83 14.60 -29.87
N LYS A 346 -18.01 15.42 -29.20
CA LYS A 346 -17.23 16.52 -29.83
C LYS A 346 -16.12 16.00 -30.72
N LYS A 347 -16.07 16.46 -31.97
CA LYS A 347 -14.97 16.20 -32.93
C LYS A 347 -13.89 17.26 -32.82
N ALA A 348 -12.64 16.86 -33.07
CA ALA A 348 -11.54 17.75 -33.35
C ALA A 348 -11.65 18.36 -34.78
N ALA A 349 -10.77 19.30 -35.10
CA ALA A 349 -10.77 19.98 -36.40
C ALA A 349 -10.49 19.02 -37.57
N ASP A 350 -9.81 17.92 -37.33
CA ASP A 350 -9.52 16.87 -38.33
C ASP A 350 -10.72 15.93 -38.59
N GLY A 351 -11.81 16.11 -37.85
CA GLY A 351 -13.05 15.33 -37.96
C GLY A 351 -13.09 14.05 -37.12
N ASN A 352 -12.04 13.72 -36.37
CA ASN A 352 -11.98 12.53 -35.52
C ASN A 352 -12.60 12.77 -34.13
N TYR A 353 -13.04 11.69 -33.50
CA TYR A 353 -13.46 11.66 -32.10
C TYR A 353 -12.26 11.27 -31.25
N TYR A 354 -11.75 12.23 -30.48
CA TYR A 354 -10.72 12.00 -29.47
C TYR A 354 -11.32 12.21 -28.09
N ASP A 355 -10.82 11.49 -27.12
CA ASP A 355 -11.03 11.82 -25.71
C ASP A 355 -10.55 13.24 -25.45
N TRP A 356 -11.04 13.87 -24.39
CA TRP A 356 -10.69 15.26 -24.14
C TRP A 356 -10.74 15.61 -22.65
N VAL A 357 -10.04 16.68 -22.31
CA VAL A 357 -9.99 17.31 -21.01
C VAL A 357 -10.38 18.78 -21.19
N GLU A 358 -11.16 19.31 -20.27
CA GLU A 358 -11.55 20.71 -20.26
C GLU A 358 -10.97 21.44 -19.05
N VAL A 359 -10.44 22.64 -19.27
CA VAL A 359 -9.95 23.54 -18.23
C VAL A 359 -10.79 24.80 -18.22
N HIS A 360 -11.14 25.30 -17.03
CA HIS A 360 -11.97 26.47 -16.81
C HIS A 360 -11.20 27.55 -16.06
N ASN A 361 -11.33 28.81 -16.48
CA ASN A 361 -10.93 29.99 -15.73
C ASN A 361 -12.13 30.56 -14.95
N ALA A 362 -12.23 30.24 -13.67
CA ALA A 362 -13.31 30.72 -12.81
C ALA A 362 -13.02 32.09 -12.18
N SER A 363 -11.86 32.69 -12.48
CA SER A 363 -11.51 34.02 -11.96
C SER A 363 -12.20 35.14 -12.71
N SER A 364 -12.21 36.33 -12.12
CA SER A 364 -12.72 37.56 -12.74
C SER A 364 -11.73 38.24 -13.68
N ALA A 365 -10.55 37.63 -13.90
CA ALA A 365 -9.46 38.16 -14.75
C ALA A 365 -9.04 37.15 -15.82
N ALA A 366 -8.51 37.64 -16.94
CA ALA A 366 -7.92 36.78 -17.96
C ALA A 366 -6.64 36.10 -17.42
N VAL A 367 -6.52 34.79 -17.65
CA VAL A 367 -5.37 33.98 -17.22
C VAL A 367 -4.62 33.45 -18.43
N ASN A 368 -3.31 33.69 -18.49
CA ASN A 368 -2.44 33.10 -19.49
C ASN A 368 -1.96 31.72 -18.98
N LEU A 369 -2.31 30.65 -19.72
CA LEU A 369 -1.93 29.27 -19.38
C LEU A 369 -0.50 28.91 -19.79
N LYS A 370 0.28 29.81 -20.41
CA LYS A 370 1.66 29.51 -20.80
C LYS A 370 2.47 28.92 -19.66
N GLY A 371 3.00 27.71 -19.88
CA GLY A 371 3.81 27.02 -18.88
C GLY A 371 3.04 26.18 -17.86
N TYR A 372 1.71 26.29 -17.79
CA TYR A 372 0.92 25.33 -17.03
C TYR A 372 1.07 23.93 -17.61
N GLY A 373 1.08 22.91 -16.74
CA GLY A 373 1.23 21.52 -17.14
C GLY A 373 -0.05 20.72 -16.94
N LEU A 374 -0.44 19.93 -17.95
CA LEU A 374 -1.42 18.84 -17.79
C LEU A 374 -0.71 17.49 -17.79
N SER A 375 -1.05 16.65 -16.85
CA SER A 375 -0.43 15.33 -16.70
C SER A 375 -1.42 14.31 -16.16
N ASN A 376 -1.23 13.05 -16.53
CA ASN A 376 -1.82 11.90 -15.84
C ASN A 376 -0.77 11.15 -15.00
N ASN A 377 0.35 11.80 -14.70
CA ASN A 377 1.39 11.31 -13.80
C ASN A 377 1.80 12.43 -12.84
N PRO A 378 1.50 12.33 -11.55
CA PRO A 378 1.77 13.40 -10.59
C PRO A 378 3.27 13.70 -10.41
N LYS A 379 4.15 12.72 -10.72
CA LYS A 379 5.62 12.89 -10.68
C LYS A 379 6.21 13.54 -11.95
N ASN A 380 5.38 13.86 -12.94
CA ASN A 380 5.79 14.52 -14.18
C ASN A 380 4.90 15.74 -14.47
N PRO A 381 5.07 16.87 -13.74
CA PRO A 381 4.26 18.07 -13.89
C PRO A 381 4.25 18.64 -15.31
N ALA A 382 5.36 18.51 -16.04
CA ALA A 382 5.54 19.02 -17.40
C ALA A 382 5.32 17.95 -18.48
N LYS A 383 4.47 16.94 -18.22
CA LYS A 383 4.20 15.88 -19.21
C LYS A 383 3.68 16.45 -20.53
N TRP A 384 2.76 17.38 -20.45
CA TRP A 384 2.33 18.24 -21.54
C TRP A 384 2.17 19.67 -21.02
N VAL A 385 2.66 20.64 -21.74
CA VAL A 385 2.71 22.04 -21.30
C VAL A 385 1.88 22.91 -22.24
N PHE A 386 1.01 23.74 -21.67
CA PHE A 386 0.21 24.70 -22.43
C PHE A 386 1.11 25.68 -23.18
N PRO A 387 0.84 25.94 -24.47
CA PRO A 387 1.44 27.04 -25.21
C PRO A 387 0.90 28.39 -24.67
N GLU A 388 1.29 29.48 -25.32
CA GLU A 388 0.74 30.79 -25.00
C GLU A 388 -0.74 30.87 -25.38
N VAL A 389 -1.63 30.60 -24.43
CA VAL A 389 -3.08 30.63 -24.55
C VAL A 389 -3.66 31.39 -23.38
N THR A 390 -4.50 32.38 -23.67
CA THR A 390 -5.22 33.16 -22.66
C THR A 390 -6.66 32.67 -22.56
N LEU A 391 -7.13 32.39 -21.35
CA LEU A 391 -8.54 32.17 -21.02
C LEU A 391 -9.12 33.45 -20.44
N GLU A 392 -10.16 33.97 -21.06
CA GLU A 392 -10.95 35.07 -20.53
C GLU A 392 -11.70 34.65 -19.23
N PRO A 393 -12.20 35.58 -18.44
CA PRO A 393 -13.05 35.25 -17.29
C PRO A 393 -14.22 34.32 -17.70
N ASP A 394 -14.45 33.28 -16.92
CA ASP A 394 -15.49 32.27 -17.11
C ASP A 394 -15.37 31.46 -18.44
N GLU A 395 -14.18 31.46 -19.06
CA GLU A 395 -13.95 30.73 -20.30
C GLU A 395 -13.51 29.28 -20.04
N TYR A 396 -14.01 28.36 -20.88
CA TYR A 396 -13.71 26.94 -20.91
C TYR A 396 -12.83 26.60 -22.12
N LEU A 397 -11.84 25.75 -21.94
CA LEU A 397 -10.92 25.30 -23.00
C LEU A 397 -10.84 23.79 -23.05
N VAL A 398 -11.27 23.21 -24.15
CA VAL A 398 -11.12 21.78 -24.44
C VAL A 398 -9.77 21.50 -25.05
N VAL A 399 -9.06 20.50 -24.53
CA VAL A 399 -7.80 19.95 -25.04
C VAL A 399 -8.02 18.46 -25.35
N TYR A 400 -7.73 18.04 -26.57
CA TYR A 400 -7.95 16.67 -27.02
C TYR A 400 -6.85 15.72 -26.50
N ALA A 401 -7.23 14.63 -25.89
CA ALA A 401 -6.30 13.60 -25.36
C ALA A 401 -5.98 12.55 -26.44
N SER A 402 -5.43 12.98 -27.54
CA SER A 402 -5.22 12.18 -28.75
C SER A 402 -3.87 11.48 -28.83
N GLY A 403 -2.90 11.85 -27.96
CA GLY A 403 -1.51 11.41 -28.07
C GLY A 403 -0.68 12.10 -29.14
N LEU A 404 -1.26 13.02 -29.93
CA LEU A 404 -0.59 13.65 -31.08
C LEU A 404 0.46 14.71 -30.69
N ASN A 405 0.41 15.22 -29.44
CA ASN A 405 1.34 16.25 -28.96
C ASN A 405 1.38 17.52 -29.83
N GLN A 406 0.22 18.10 -30.10
CA GLN A 406 0.11 19.32 -30.90
C GLN A 406 -0.29 20.49 -29.99
N ALA A 407 0.66 21.34 -29.68
CA ALA A 407 0.48 22.53 -28.85
C ALA A 407 0.91 23.80 -29.61
N ASP A 408 2.13 23.80 -30.11
CA ASP A 408 2.72 24.97 -30.79
C ASP A 408 2.13 25.19 -32.18
N GLY A 409 1.71 26.45 -32.45
CA GLY A 409 1.17 26.85 -33.74
C GLY A 409 -0.26 26.42 -34.04
N GLN A 410 -0.90 25.72 -33.09
CA GLN A 410 -2.31 25.31 -33.21
C GLN A 410 -3.27 26.46 -32.82
N LYS A 411 -4.50 26.34 -33.31
CA LYS A 411 -5.59 27.21 -32.83
C LYS A 411 -5.94 26.87 -31.40
N LYS A 412 -6.33 27.86 -30.60
CA LYS A 412 -6.75 27.69 -29.21
C LYS A 412 -7.70 26.48 -28.98
N ASN A 413 -8.60 26.22 -29.90
CA ASN A 413 -9.61 25.17 -29.78
C ASN A 413 -9.21 23.84 -30.48
N ASP A 414 -7.94 23.64 -30.79
CA ASP A 414 -7.42 22.46 -31.49
C ASP A 414 -6.06 22.01 -30.88
N LEU A 415 -5.96 22.07 -29.56
CA LEU A 415 -4.81 21.61 -28.81
C LEU A 415 -4.91 20.12 -28.53
N HIS A 416 -3.79 19.40 -28.66
CA HIS A 416 -3.73 17.96 -28.47
C HIS A 416 -2.65 17.56 -27.46
N LEU A 417 -3.02 16.80 -26.44
CA LEU A 417 -2.11 16.21 -25.46
C LEU A 417 -1.19 15.18 -26.12
N ASN A 418 -0.08 14.86 -25.45
CA ASN A 418 0.83 13.77 -25.82
C ASN A 418 0.45 12.42 -25.16
N PHE A 419 -0.72 12.34 -24.54
CA PHE A 419 -1.27 11.14 -23.93
C PHE A 419 -2.79 11.06 -24.16
N SER A 420 -3.36 9.88 -23.94
CA SER A 420 -4.80 9.63 -23.96
C SER A 420 -5.35 9.51 -22.55
N VAL A 421 -6.65 9.72 -22.38
CA VAL A 421 -7.40 9.42 -21.14
C VAL A 421 -7.83 7.97 -21.17
N SER A 422 -7.64 7.24 -20.07
CA SER A 422 -8.01 5.83 -19.98
C SER A 422 -9.49 5.66 -19.72
N ALA A 423 -10.20 4.87 -20.54
CA ALA A 423 -11.59 4.51 -20.31
C ALA A 423 -11.82 3.70 -19.02
N ALA A 424 -10.80 3.01 -18.52
CA ALA A 424 -10.86 2.25 -17.25
C ALA A 424 -10.78 3.13 -16.00
N GLY A 425 -10.56 4.42 -16.19
CA GLY A 425 -10.36 5.42 -15.15
C GLY A 425 -9.06 6.17 -15.34
N GLU A 426 -9.05 7.43 -14.91
CA GLU A 426 -7.89 8.31 -15.07
C GLU A 426 -7.80 9.32 -13.95
N ASN A 427 -6.55 9.65 -13.56
CA ASN A 427 -6.24 10.80 -12.72
C ASN A 427 -5.59 11.87 -13.58
N LEU A 428 -6.14 13.07 -13.56
CA LEU A 428 -5.58 14.23 -14.24
C LEU A 428 -5.15 15.28 -13.23
N PHE A 429 -4.00 15.89 -13.51
CA PHE A 429 -3.36 16.88 -12.67
C PHE A 429 -3.06 18.14 -13.48
N LEU A 430 -3.43 19.29 -12.94
CA LEU A 430 -3.06 20.60 -13.46
C LEU A 430 -1.99 21.21 -12.57
N PHE A 431 -0.87 21.60 -13.15
CA PHE A 431 0.25 22.23 -12.45
C PHE A 431 0.45 23.64 -12.93
N ASP A 432 0.91 24.54 -12.03
CA ASP A 432 1.37 25.86 -12.40
C ASP A 432 2.73 25.81 -13.13
N PRO A 433 3.22 26.94 -13.68
CA PRO A 433 4.52 26.99 -14.34
C PRO A 433 5.73 26.66 -13.46
N ASN A 434 5.58 26.62 -12.14
CA ASN A 434 6.63 26.23 -11.18
C ASN A 434 6.58 24.74 -10.86
N GLY A 435 5.59 24.01 -11.39
CA GLY A 435 5.36 22.58 -11.10
C GLY A 435 4.58 22.32 -9.83
N THR A 436 3.94 23.35 -9.25
CA THR A 436 3.03 23.19 -8.10
C THR A 436 1.68 22.67 -8.57
N LEU A 437 1.13 21.69 -7.86
CA LEU A 437 -0.20 21.16 -8.15
C LEU A 437 -1.27 22.24 -7.88
N VAL A 438 -2.02 22.58 -8.91
CA VAL A 438 -3.13 23.55 -8.87
C VAL A 438 -4.46 22.85 -8.71
N ASP A 439 -4.66 21.74 -9.43
CA ASP A 439 -5.90 20.99 -9.39
C ASP A 439 -5.72 19.51 -9.75
N LYS A 440 -6.62 18.67 -9.22
CA LYS A 440 -6.73 17.24 -9.51
C LYS A 440 -8.17 16.87 -9.79
N LEU A 441 -8.41 16.17 -10.89
CA LEU A 441 -9.68 15.52 -11.19
C LEU A 441 -9.44 14.03 -11.43
N SER A 442 -10.11 13.17 -10.63
CA SER A 442 -9.95 11.71 -10.69
C SER A 442 -11.28 11.07 -11.03
N ALA A 443 -11.33 10.34 -12.14
CA ALA A 443 -12.50 9.57 -12.56
C ALA A 443 -12.25 8.07 -12.46
N GLY A 444 -13.30 7.33 -12.14
CA GLY A 444 -13.34 5.88 -12.32
C GLY A 444 -13.64 5.50 -13.78
N LEU A 445 -14.28 4.34 -13.97
CA LEU A 445 -14.64 3.80 -15.27
C LEU A 445 -15.50 4.80 -16.08
N PHE A 446 -15.15 5.00 -17.36
CA PHE A 446 -15.98 5.75 -18.30
C PHE A 446 -16.86 4.81 -19.12
N GLN A 447 -18.11 5.23 -19.32
CA GLN A 447 -18.98 4.67 -20.36
C GLN A 447 -18.82 5.48 -21.65
N PRO A 448 -19.16 4.91 -22.82
CA PRO A 448 -19.13 5.66 -24.08
C PRO A 448 -19.95 6.95 -24.01
N ASP A 449 -19.35 8.05 -24.41
CA ASP A 449 -19.94 9.39 -24.45
C ASP A 449 -20.47 9.93 -23.10
N VAL A 450 -20.01 9.36 -21.99
CA VAL A 450 -20.30 9.85 -20.63
C VAL A 450 -19.04 10.50 -20.08
N SER A 451 -19.12 11.78 -19.74
CA SER A 451 -18.03 12.52 -19.12
C SER A 451 -18.04 12.45 -17.59
N TYR A 452 -16.95 12.86 -16.98
CA TYR A 452 -16.84 13.09 -15.56
C TYR A 452 -16.27 14.48 -15.31
N GLY A 453 -16.85 15.22 -14.39
CA GLY A 453 -16.41 16.59 -14.13
C GLY A 453 -16.98 17.14 -12.84
N ARG A 454 -16.93 18.44 -12.73
CA ARG A 454 -17.49 19.19 -11.60
C ARG A 454 -18.38 20.34 -12.09
N ASN A 455 -19.45 20.60 -11.37
CA ASN A 455 -20.30 21.77 -11.58
C ASN A 455 -19.66 23.02 -10.91
N PRO A 456 -20.23 24.22 -11.09
CA PRO A 456 -19.71 25.45 -10.46
C PRO A 456 -19.70 25.44 -8.92
N ALA A 457 -20.45 24.53 -8.28
CA ALA A 457 -20.43 24.32 -6.83
C ALA A 457 -19.32 23.32 -6.40
N ASP A 458 -18.50 22.85 -7.35
CA ASP A 458 -17.47 21.82 -7.20
C ASP A 458 -18.01 20.45 -6.74
N GLU A 459 -19.27 20.16 -7.06
CA GLU A 459 -19.82 18.81 -6.93
C GLU A 459 -19.41 17.96 -8.14
N ARG A 460 -18.80 16.81 -7.87
CA ARG A 460 -18.27 15.91 -8.90
C ARG A 460 -19.29 14.87 -9.29
N ALA A 461 -19.48 14.68 -10.61
CA ALA A 461 -20.48 13.78 -11.14
C ALA A 461 -20.13 13.24 -12.53
N TYR A 462 -20.84 12.19 -12.96
CA TYR A 462 -20.88 11.69 -14.33
C TYR A 462 -22.02 12.36 -15.09
N TYR A 463 -21.76 12.76 -16.33
CA TYR A 463 -22.70 13.46 -17.19
C TYR A 463 -22.97 12.66 -18.47
N THR A 464 -24.22 12.27 -18.71
CA THR A 464 -24.66 11.61 -19.95
C THR A 464 -24.78 12.57 -21.11
N GLU A 465 -24.78 13.86 -20.82
CA GLU A 465 -24.74 14.95 -21.79
C GLU A 465 -23.52 15.82 -21.47
N PRO A 466 -22.32 15.48 -22.01
CA PRO A 466 -21.11 16.28 -21.82
C PRO A 466 -21.31 17.72 -22.30
N THR A 467 -20.69 18.67 -21.57
CA THR A 467 -20.88 20.10 -21.83
C THR A 467 -19.59 20.83 -22.28
N PRO A 468 -18.86 20.34 -23.32
CA PRO A 468 -17.58 20.92 -23.71
C PRO A 468 -17.72 22.37 -24.18
N GLY A 469 -17.13 23.30 -23.42
CA GLY A 469 -17.18 24.74 -23.63
C GLY A 469 -18.23 25.45 -22.76
N ALA A 470 -18.84 24.76 -21.77
CA ALA A 470 -19.84 25.32 -20.89
C ALA A 470 -19.84 24.65 -19.50
N ALA A 471 -20.51 25.30 -18.53
CA ALA A 471 -20.64 24.77 -17.19
C ALA A 471 -21.43 23.46 -17.12
N ASN A 472 -20.97 22.51 -16.35
CA ASN A 472 -21.68 21.28 -16.04
C ASN A 472 -22.94 21.53 -15.18
N GLY A 473 -24.00 20.80 -15.45
CA GLY A 473 -25.27 20.83 -14.70
C GLY A 473 -25.31 19.82 -13.56
N SER A 474 -26.49 19.20 -13.37
CA SER A 474 -26.66 18.07 -12.43
C SER A 474 -26.23 16.77 -13.13
N GLY A 475 -25.51 15.94 -12.41
CA GLY A 475 -25.03 14.65 -12.90
C GLY A 475 -25.33 13.50 -11.95
N TYR A 476 -24.78 12.34 -12.24
CA TYR A 476 -24.91 11.12 -11.44
C TYR A 476 -23.71 10.99 -10.51
N ALA A 477 -23.96 10.62 -9.25
CA ALA A 477 -22.91 10.52 -8.22
C ALA A 477 -21.86 9.42 -8.50
N GLY A 478 -22.19 8.45 -9.35
CA GLY A 478 -21.31 7.35 -9.71
C GLY A 478 -21.89 6.45 -10.79
N ILE A 479 -21.18 5.37 -11.07
CA ILE A 479 -21.61 4.26 -11.93
C ILE A 479 -21.68 3.01 -11.05
N THR A 480 -22.78 2.25 -11.12
CA THR A 480 -22.91 1.01 -10.33
C THR A 480 -21.90 -0.04 -10.75
N ALA A 481 -21.50 -0.87 -9.80
CA ALA A 481 -20.58 -1.97 -10.07
C ALA A 481 -21.18 -2.99 -11.05
N GLN A 482 -20.34 -3.62 -11.87
CA GLN A 482 -20.77 -4.79 -12.63
C GLN A 482 -21.07 -5.94 -11.68
N PRO A 483 -22.28 -6.56 -11.70
CA PRO A 483 -22.58 -7.72 -10.88
C PRO A 483 -21.56 -8.85 -11.07
N ARG A 484 -21.25 -9.57 -10.01
CA ARG A 484 -20.32 -10.70 -10.06
C ARG A 484 -21.04 -12.00 -9.73
N PHE A 485 -20.73 -13.04 -10.48
CA PHE A 485 -21.17 -14.39 -10.15
C PHE A 485 -20.27 -14.96 -9.07
N ILE A 486 -20.83 -15.31 -7.91
CA ILE A 486 -20.18 -16.11 -6.87
C ILE A 486 -20.10 -17.57 -7.37
N THR A 487 -21.22 -18.07 -7.92
CA THR A 487 -21.24 -19.38 -8.60
C THR A 487 -20.61 -19.23 -9.99
N THR A 488 -19.51 -19.92 -10.23
CA THR A 488 -18.77 -19.82 -11.51
C THR A 488 -19.63 -20.33 -12.69
N PRO A 489 -19.83 -19.57 -13.78
CA PRO A 489 -20.45 -20.08 -14.98
C PRO A 489 -19.75 -21.33 -15.52
N GLY A 490 -20.50 -22.34 -15.98
CA GLY A 490 -19.91 -23.61 -16.40
C GLY A 490 -20.91 -24.75 -16.61
N ILE A 491 -20.41 -25.99 -16.59
CA ILE A 491 -21.21 -27.23 -16.77
C ILE A 491 -21.39 -27.91 -15.42
N TYR A 492 -22.62 -28.20 -15.06
CA TYR A 492 -23.04 -28.81 -13.79
C TYR A 492 -23.78 -30.11 -13.96
N GLU A 493 -23.85 -30.92 -12.90
CA GLU A 493 -24.67 -32.12 -12.86
C GLU A 493 -25.98 -31.87 -12.10
N GLY A 494 -27.09 -32.18 -12.72
CA GLY A 494 -28.44 -32.12 -12.10
C GLY A 494 -29.00 -30.70 -12.01
N SER A 495 -28.60 -29.93 -11.00
CA SER A 495 -29.08 -28.57 -10.77
C SER A 495 -27.99 -27.70 -10.15
N VAL A 496 -28.09 -26.39 -10.26
CA VAL A 496 -27.16 -25.44 -9.67
C VAL A 496 -27.89 -24.25 -9.06
N ALA A 497 -27.46 -23.84 -7.87
CA ALA A 497 -27.88 -22.59 -7.23
C ALA A 497 -26.92 -21.48 -7.66
N ILE A 498 -27.41 -20.50 -8.38
CA ILE A 498 -26.62 -19.41 -8.95
C ILE A 498 -26.69 -18.21 -7.99
N GLU A 499 -25.52 -17.82 -7.47
CA GLU A 499 -25.37 -16.71 -6.55
C GLU A 499 -24.66 -15.54 -7.22
N LEU A 500 -25.18 -14.32 -6.96
CA LEU A 500 -24.66 -13.06 -7.47
C LEU A 500 -24.39 -12.08 -6.32
N THR A 501 -23.44 -11.18 -6.54
CA THR A 501 -23.17 -10.04 -5.66
C THR A 501 -22.97 -8.76 -6.46
N ALA A 502 -23.23 -7.60 -5.84
CA ALA A 502 -23.01 -6.26 -6.38
C ALA A 502 -22.35 -5.37 -5.32
N GLY A 503 -22.17 -4.09 -5.62
CA GLY A 503 -21.64 -3.10 -4.68
C GLY A 503 -22.60 -2.84 -3.50
N GLU A 504 -22.05 -2.24 -2.46
CA GLU A 504 -22.83 -1.86 -1.28
C GLU A 504 -23.95 -0.87 -1.62
N GLY A 505 -25.17 -1.16 -1.16
CA GLY A 505 -26.34 -0.32 -1.43
C GLY A 505 -26.89 -0.45 -2.86
N GLU A 506 -26.41 -1.43 -3.65
CA GLU A 506 -26.91 -1.72 -4.98
C GLU A 506 -27.89 -2.89 -4.98
N THR A 507 -28.89 -2.85 -5.87
CA THR A 507 -29.83 -3.94 -6.11
C THR A 507 -29.54 -4.58 -7.45
N ILE A 508 -29.52 -5.92 -7.50
CA ILE A 508 -29.30 -6.66 -8.75
C ILE A 508 -30.65 -6.94 -9.41
N HIS A 509 -30.75 -6.63 -10.71
CA HIS A 509 -31.84 -7.05 -11.58
C HIS A 509 -31.33 -7.96 -12.68
N TYR A 510 -32.07 -9.00 -13.05
CA TYR A 510 -31.59 -10.00 -13.98
C TYR A 510 -32.64 -10.48 -14.97
N THR A 511 -32.18 -11.09 -16.08
CA THR A 511 -33.01 -11.79 -17.07
C THR A 511 -32.46 -13.20 -17.31
N THR A 512 -33.32 -14.09 -17.82
CA THR A 512 -32.94 -15.50 -18.14
C THR A 512 -33.19 -15.84 -19.62
N ASP A 513 -33.54 -14.88 -20.42
CA ASP A 513 -33.91 -14.97 -21.86
C ASP A 513 -32.92 -14.26 -22.79
N CYS A 514 -31.74 -13.90 -22.26
CA CYS A 514 -30.70 -13.13 -22.94
C CYS A 514 -31.08 -11.65 -23.25
N THR A 515 -32.26 -11.16 -22.92
CA THR A 515 -32.58 -9.73 -23.05
C THR A 515 -31.72 -8.89 -22.09
N THR A 516 -31.53 -7.63 -22.43
CA THR A 516 -30.82 -6.70 -21.55
C THR A 516 -31.66 -6.41 -20.31
N PRO A 517 -31.16 -6.67 -19.07
CA PRO A 517 -31.92 -6.37 -17.86
C PRO A 517 -32.17 -4.86 -17.72
N THR A 518 -33.29 -4.51 -17.11
CA THR A 518 -33.71 -3.13 -16.80
C THR A 518 -34.22 -3.05 -15.36
N ALA A 519 -34.56 -1.86 -14.89
CA ALA A 519 -35.18 -1.67 -13.58
C ALA A 519 -36.54 -2.41 -13.42
N SER A 520 -37.19 -2.77 -14.52
CA SER A 520 -38.45 -3.57 -14.51
C SER A 520 -38.20 -5.09 -14.52
N SER A 521 -36.95 -5.52 -14.71
CA SER A 521 -36.60 -6.94 -14.66
C SER A 521 -36.67 -7.47 -13.22
N PRO A 522 -36.83 -8.79 -13.01
CA PRO A 522 -36.85 -9.40 -11.69
C PRO A 522 -35.64 -8.98 -10.83
N ALA A 523 -35.92 -8.60 -9.58
CA ALA A 523 -34.88 -8.32 -8.61
C ALA A 523 -34.32 -9.61 -8.02
N TYR A 524 -32.99 -9.66 -7.83
CA TYR A 524 -32.31 -10.77 -7.19
C TYR A 524 -32.46 -10.69 -5.67
N SER A 525 -33.09 -11.69 -5.08
CA SER A 525 -33.34 -11.77 -3.63
C SER A 525 -32.67 -12.98 -2.96
N GLY A 526 -31.91 -13.76 -3.72
CA GLY A 526 -31.22 -14.97 -3.25
C GLY A 526 -30.93 -15.94 -4.37
N PRO A 527 -30.29 -17.10 -4.10
CA PRO A 527 -29.81 -18.02 -5.11
C PRO A 527 -30.86 -18.44 -6.14
N ILE A 528 -30.56 -18.28 -7.43
CA ILE A 528 -31.43 -18.67 -8.55
C ILE A 528 -31.22 -20.16 -8.80
N GLN A 529 -32.28 -20.96 -8.65
CA GLN A 529 -32.23 -22.41 -8.89
C GLN A 529 -32.37 -22.73 -10.39
N ALA A 530 -31.29 -23.17 -11.01
CA ALA A 530 -31.31 -23.64 -12.38
C ALA A 530 -31.43 -25.17 -12.42
N THR A 531 -32.53 -25.67 -13.04
CA THR A 531 -32.82 -27.09 -13.26
C THR A 531 -32.77 -27.47 -14.75
N LYS A 532 -32.44 -26.52 -15.61
CA LYS A 532 -32.19 -26.64 -17.05
C LYS A 532 -31.09 -25.69 -17.46
N ASN A 533 -30.57 -25.80 -18.69
CA ASN A 533 -29.62 -24.83 -19.23
C ASN A 533 -30.15 -23.41 -19.07
N THR A 534 -29.39 -22.58 -18.38
CA THR A 534 -29.83 -21.24 -17.99
C THR A 534 -28.73 -20.23 -18.32
N VAL A 535 -29.14 -19.13 -18.94
CA VAL A 535 -28.31 -17.93 -19.11
C VAL A 535 -28.84 -16.86 -18.18
N ILE A 536 -27.94 -16.24 -17.42
CA ILE A 536 -28.28 -15.09 -16.59
C ILE A 536 -27.55 -13.88 -17.17
N ARG A 537 -28.30 -12.80 -17.44
CA ARG A 537 -27.75 -11.45 -17.58
C ARG A 537 -28.19 -10.62 -16.39
N ALA A 538 -27.29 -9.84 -15.82
CA ALA A 538 -27.57 -9.07 -14.61
C ALA A 538 -26.96 -7.66 -14.69
N ILE A 539 -27.66 -6.69 -14.11
CA ILE A 539 -27.20 -5.31 -13.87
C ILE A 539 -27.37 -4.98 -12.39
N ALA A 540 -26.58 -4.02 -11.91
CA ALA A 540 -26.77 -3.43 -10.59
C ALA A 540 -27.39 -2.04 -10.75
N LEU A 541 -28.30 -1.68 -9.85
CA LEU A 541 -29.00 -0.40 -9.83
C LEU A 541 -28.86 0.26 -8.46
N ARG A 542 -28.71 1.60 -8.47
CA ARG A 542 -28.72 2.45 -7.28
C ARG A 542 -29.27 3.83 -7.66
N ASP A 543 -30.09 4.40 -6.79
CA ASP A 543 -30.63 5.73 -7.00
C ASP A 543 -29.53 6.78 -7.08
N GLY A 544 -29.61 7.68 -8.07
CA GLY A 544 -28.61 8.72 -8.32
C GLY A 544 -27.32 8.23 -8.98
N TYR A 545 -27.26 6.96 -9.40
CA TYR A 545 -26.11 6.36 -10.10
C TYR A 545 -26.49 5.94 -11.52
N LEU A 546 -25.54 6.04 -12.44
CA LEU A 546 -25.66 5.41 -13.75
C LEU A 546 -25.55 3.90 -13.62
N THR A 547 -26.32 3.19 -14.43
CA THR A 547 -26.20 1.73 -14.51
C THR A 547 -24.88 1.35 -15.15
N GLY A 548 -24.10 0.53 -14.44
CA GLY A 548 -22.84 -0.03 -14.91
C GLY A 548 -23.00 -1.12 -15.97
N PHE A 549 -21.90 -1.77 -16.34
CA PHE A 549 -21.93 -2.86 -17.32
C PHE A 549 -22.71 -4.07 -16.79
N SER A 550 -23.44 -4.73 -17.70
CA SER A 550 -24.10 -5.99 -17.38
C SER A 550 -23.07 -7.12 -17.25
N ALA A 551 -23.33 -8.04 -16.33
CA ALA A 551 -22.65 -9.34 -16.28
C ALA A 551 -23.50 -10.41 -16.98
N SER A 552 -22.85 -11.39 -17.62
CA SER A 552 -23.52 -12.52 -18.22
C SER A 552 -22.84 -13.83 -17.80
N GLY A 553 -23.64 -14.84 -17.46
CA GLY A 553 -23.17 -16.17 -17.10
C GLY A 553 -24.05 -17.27 -17.69
N THR A 554 -23.42 -18.34 -18.22
CA THR A 554 -24.14 -19.50 -18.77
C THR A 554 -23.90 -20.70 -17.87
N PHE A 555 -24.97 -21.35 -17.45
CA PHE A 555 -25.01 -22.54 -16.61
C PHE A 555 -25.63 -23.68 -17.38
N LEU A 556 -24.82 -24.62 -17.80
CA LEU A 556 -25.21 -25.77 -18.60
C LEU A 556 -25.35 -27.00 -17.70
N LEU A 557 -26.42 -27.77 -17.88
CA LEU A 557 -26.65 -28.97 -17.08
C LEU A 557 -26.45 -30.21 -17.92
N LYS A 558 -25.65 -31.15 -17.43
CA LYS A 558 -25.50 -32.46 -18.04
C LYS A 558 -26.85 -33.19 -18.05
N GLY A 559 -27.24 -33.75 -19.19
CA GLY A 559 -28.54 -34.37 -19.37
C GLY A 559 -29.60 -33.43 -19.98
N ASP A 560 -29.39 -32.10 -20.02
CA ASP A 560 -30.24 -31.14 -20.73
C ASP A 560 -29.60 -30.76 -22.10
N GLY A 561 -29.29 -31.80 -22.92
CA GLY A 561 -28.69 -31.63 -24.25
C GLY A 561 -27.18 -31.36 -24.26
N VAL A 562 -26.52 -31.33 -23.11
CA VAL A 562 -25.09 -31.04 -22.98
C VAL A 562 -24.31 -32.34 -22.66
N ASN A 563 -23.80 -33.01 -23.70
CA ASN A 563 -22.93 -34.20 -23.58
C ASN A 563 -21.65 -34.02 -24.40
N HIS A 564 -21.02 -32.84 -24.33
CA HIS A 564 -19.84 -32.54 -25.12
C HIS A 564 -18.57 -32.94 -24.38
N SER A 565 -17.62 -33.56 -25.09
CA SER A 565 -16.26 -33.85 -24.63
C SER A 565 -15.27 -32.70 -24.98
N LEU A 566 -15.70 -31.74 -25.75
CA LEU A 566 -14.89 -30.55 -26.15
C LEU A 566 -15.22 -29.34 -25.28
N PRO A 567 -14.28 -28.39 -25.18
CA PRO A 567 -14.55 -27.10 -24.56
C PRO A 567 -15.77 -26.41 -25.21
N VAL A 568 -16.63 -25.84 -24.38
CA VAL A 568 -17.82 -25.10 -24.82
C VAL A 568 -17.58 -23.61 -24.73
N VAL A 569 -17.85 -22.89 -25.82
CA VAL A 569 -17.89 -21.43 -25.87
C VAL A 569 -19.33 -21.00 -26.00
N THR A 570 -19.82 -20.18 -25.07
CA THR A 570 -21.16 -19.60 -25.11
C THR A 570 -21.09 -18.13 -25.48
N LEU A 571 -21.89 -17.69 -26.45
CA LEU A 571 -22.06 -16.30 -26.83
C LEU A 571 -23.43 -15.85 -26.32
N VAL A 572 -23.43 -14.80 -25.51
CA VAL A 572 -24.65 -14.21 -24.94
C VAL A 572 -24.82 -12.80 -25.51
N THR A 573 -25.92 -12.58 -26.19
CA THR A 573 -26.27 -11.27 -26.73
C THR A 573 -27.78 -11.05 -26.64
N ASP A 574 -28.21 -9.81 -26.74
CA ASP A 574 -29.63 -9.50 -26.84
C ASP A 574 -30.19 -10.11 -28.13
N PRO A 575 -31.39 -10.73 -28.11
CA PRO A 575 -32.03 -11.27 -29.30
C PRO A 575 -32.16 -10.26 -30.43
N ASP A 576 -32.36 -8.98 -30.14
CA ASP A 576 -32.43 -7.92 -31.12
C ASP A 576 -31.17 -7.75 -31.94
N ASN A 577 -29.97 -8.03 -31.36
CA ASN A 577 -28.70 -8.02 -32.09
C ASN A 577 -28.64 -9.10 -33.18
N LEU A 578 -29.51 -10.11 -33.11
CA LEU A 578 -29.59 -11.20 -34.10
C LEU A 578 -30.71 -11.02 -35.10
N TRP A 579 -31.88 -10.56 -34.65
CA TRP A 579 -33.13 -10.66 -35.40
C TRP A 579 -33.83 -9.35 -35.68
N ASN A 580 -33.43 -8.22 -35.07
CA ASN A 580 -34.04 -6.93 -35.30
C ASN A 580 -33.77 -6.47 -36.74
N SER A 581 -34.81 -5.94 -37.44
CA SER A 581 -34.70 -5.55 -38.84
C SER A 581 -33.69 -4.42 -39.13
N LYS A 582 -33.33 -3.63 -38.11
CA LYS A 582 -32.35 -2.53 -38.25
C LYS A 582 -30.94 -2.91 -37.81
N THR A 583 -30.80 -3.71 -36.77
CA THR A 583 -29.55 -3.96 -36.06
C THR A 583 -29.13 -5.43 -36.04
N GLY A 584 -30.03 -6.34 -36.37
CA GLY A 584 -29.78 -7.78 -36.24
C GLY A 584 -28.94 -8.35 -37.38
N ILE A 585 -27.87 -9.08 -37.02
CA ILE A 585 -26.92 -9.67 -38.00
C ILE A 585 -27.53 -10.78 -38.86
N TYR A 586 -28.65 -11.36 -38.45
CA TYR A 586 -29.38 -12.39 -39.22
C TYR A 586 -30.68 -11.88 -39.83
N ALA A 587 -31.01 -10.61 -39.64
CA ALA A 587 -32.13 -9.99 -40.30
C ALA A 587 -31.75 -9.47 -41.69
N THR A 588 -32.70 -9.46 -42.62
CA THR A 588 -32.46 -8.99 -44.00
C THR A 588 -32.35 -7.46 -44.12
N GLY A 589 -32.52 -6.73 -43.00
CA GLY A 589 -32.47 -5.26 -42.96
C GLY A 589 -33.73 -4.59 -43.57
N GLU A 590 -34.01 -3.35 -43.17
CA GLU A 590 -35.18 -2.58 -43.69
C GLU A 590 -35.01 -2.18 -45.17
N ASN A 591 -33.78 -2.10 -45.65
CA ASN A 591 -33.43 -1.74 -47.03
C ASN A 591 -33.13 -2.97 -47.90
N PHE A 592 -33.54 -4.18 -47.48
CA PHE A 592 -33.33 -5.38 -48.24
C PHE A 592 -34.14 -5.38 -49.53
N ASP A 593 -33.44 -5.39 -50.67
CA ASP A 593 -34.05 -5.59 -51.99
C ASP A 593 -33.87 -7.05 -52.43
N PRO A 594 -35.00 -7.81 -52.50
CA PRO A 594 -34.93 -9.23 -52.90
C PRO A 594 -34.47 -9.41 -54.36
N ASP A 595 -34.57 -8.39 -55.17
CA ASP A 595 -34.22 -8.44 -56.60
C ASP A 595 -32.78 -7.93 -56.90
N ALA A 596 -32.11 -7.38 -55.87
CA ALA A 596 -30.72 -6.95 -55.99
C ALA A 596 -29.78 -8.16 -56.16
N THR A 597 -28.69 -7.94 -56.92
CA THR A 597 -27.67 -8.97 -57.12
C THR A 597 -27.04 -9.34 -55.78
N PRO A 598 -26.48 -10.58 -55.63
CA PRO A 598 -25.91 -11.03 -54.34
C PRO A 598 -24.82 -10.09 -53.76
N PHE A 599 -24.10 -9.35 -54.60
CA PHE A 599 -23.09 -8.37 -54.18
C PHE A 599 -23.70 -7.04 -53.70
N GLY A 600 -24.84 -6.59 -54.25
CA GLY A 600 -25.51 -5.39 -53.76
C GLY A 600 -26.20 -5.61 -52.40
N LYS A 601 -26.60 -6.84 -52.11
CA LYS A 601 -27.26 -7.20 -50.85
C LYS A 601 -26.34 -7.10 -49.63
N VAL A 602 -25.02 -7.21 -49.81
CA VAL A 602 -24.03 -7.15 -48.74
C VAL A 602 -23.55 -5.73 -48.43
N LEU A 603 -23.63 -4.82 -49.37
CA LEU A 603 -23.15 -3.44 -49.23
C LEU A 603 -24.20 -2.45 -48.71
N GLU A 604 -25.48 -2.75 -48.78
CA GLU A 604 -26.54 -1.88 -48.29
C GLU A 604 -27.01 -2.17 -46.86
N SER A 605 -26.51 -3.29 -46.25
CA SER A 605 -26.80 -3.67 -44.87
C SER A 605 -25.66 -3.36 -43.88
N ALA A 606 -24.61 -2.63 -44.28
CA ALA A 606 -23.47 -2.25 -43.45
C ALA A 606 -23.60 -0.80 -42.95
#